data_eccad24ae82352801a98de200627b5ef
#
_entry.id   eccad24ae82352801a98de200627b5ef
#
_cell.length_a   1.000
_cell.length_b   1.000
_cell.length_c   1.000
_cell.angle_alpha   90.00
_cell.angle_beta   90.00
_cell.angle_gamma   90.00
#
_symmetry.space_group_name_H-M   'P 1'
#
loop_
_entity.id
_entity.type
_entity.pdbx_description
1 polymer ?
#
loop_
_entity_poly.entity_id
_entity_poly.type
_entity_poly.pdbx_seq_one_letter_code
_entity_poly.pdbx_strand_id
1 'polypeptide(L)'
;THLPVDVESYRLAPDGHHIALAAQVDPACDTLACAAEHAAVRAARKSTGVLYDRLFVRHWDTWGDGTRSQLYVATVNDTGTVSDEPVRVSQSIDGDVPSKPFGDDSEYSFSPDSQTIYFSARVAGTSEPWSTNFDIYAARIDGRTPPTNLTSANLAWDTAPVPSADGRHLYYLAMSVPGHEADRYRIMELDLSTRAVREVAPNWDRSASALTLSPDGRTAYALADDQGERPLFAIDIARGTTRRIAAGGNVTEYSAARGVLVVARDTLTAPSDLYRVDNGGTFTPVTQVNHDRLADVEFGAPEEFHFKGWNGDTVRGYVVKPVGYVPGQKYPVAFLIHGGPQGSWLNDFHYRWNPQTYAGAGYAVVAIDFHGSTGYGQAFTDSISGHWGDRPLEDLQKGWAAAQTQFPFLAADRACALGASYGGYMVYWMAGVWSKPWKCFVDHDGVFDTRFMAYATEELWFEETENAGTQYEHPDNYERFNPLNHVAQWTVPMLVVQGGRDYRVTPDQGVAAFTAAQRRGVPSEFLHFPDENHWVLKPQNSVEWHDAVEAWLKRWTSP
;
A
#
# COMPACT_ATOMS: atom_id res chain seq x y z
N THR A 1 -21.63 10.32 -20.46
CA THR A 1 -21.26 9.26 -21.42
C THR A 1 -22.39 8.26 -21.54
N HIS A 2 -22.47 7.58 -22.68
CA HIS A 2 -23.37 6.45 -22.91
C HIS A 2 -22.56 5.21 -23.32
N LEU A 3 -21.38 5.04 -22.73
CA LEU A 3 -20.50 3.92 -23.00
C LEU A 3 -21.15 2.60 -22.51
N PRO A 4 -20.98 1.50 -23.25
CA PRO A 4 -21.63 0.22 -22.92
C PRO A 4 -20.93 -0.57 -21.82
N VAL A 5 -19.83 -0.04 -21.25
CA VAL A 5 -19.03 -0.62 -20.17
C VAL A 5 -18.75 0.43 -19.12
N ASP A 6 -18.44 0.01 -17.90
CA ASP A 6 -18.02 0.92 -16.83
C ASP A 6 -16.62 1.49 -17.09
N VAL A 7 -16.40 2.73 -16.64
CA VAL A 7 -15.12 3.43 -16.71
C VAL A 7 -14.46 3.34 -15.32
N GLU A 8 -13.26 2.79 -15.25
CA GLU A 8 -12.52 2.62 -13.99
C GLU A 8 -11.79 3.89 -13.58
N SER A 9 -11.13 4.55 -14.54
CA SER A 9 -10.43 5.81 -14.32
C SER A 9 -10.44 6.66 -15.61
N TYR A 10 -10.17 7.96 -15.49
CA TYR A 10 -10.13 8.83 -16.64
C TYR A 10 -9.19 10.02 -16.44
N ARG A 11 -8.68 10.57 -17.53
CA ARG A 11 -7.84 11.78 -17.54
C ARG A 11 -8.16 12.65 -18.76
N LEU A 12 -8.43 13.94 -18.51
CA LEU A 12 -8.65 14.91 -19.58
C LEU A 12 -7.31 15.35 -20.18
N ALA A 13 -7.26 15.44 -21.50
CA ALA A 13 -6.09 15.94 -22.22
C ALA A 13 -5.92 17.46 -22.07
N PRO A 14 -4.69 18.00 -22.22
CA PRO A 14 -4.43 19.45 -22.12
C PRO A 14 -5.25 20.33 -23.08
N ASP A 15 -5.64 19.79 -24.24
CA ASP A 15 -6.46 20.53 -25.23
C ASP A 15 -7.94 20.67 -24.83
N GLY A 16 -8.39 19.92 -23.82
CA GLY A 16 -9.78 19.87 -23.36
C GLY A 16 -10.76 19.17 -24.33
N HIS A 17 -10.26 18.60 -25.44
CA HIS A 17 -11.06 17.93 -26.48
C HIS A 17 -10.85 16.42 -26.54
N HIS A 18 -9.93 15.88 -25.75
CA HIS A 18 -9.70 14.45 -25.65
C HIS A 18 -9.73 14.01 -24.18
N ILE A 19 -10.20 12.78 -23.95
CA ILE A 19 -10.23 12.15 -22.62
C ILE A 19 -9.73 10.72 -22.75
N ALA A 20 -8.78 10.33 -21.90
CA ALA A 20 -8.39 8.94 -21.74
C ALA A 20 -9.35 8.25 -20.77
N LEU A 21 -9.70 7.01 -21.04
CA LEU A 21 -10.64 6.20 -20.29
C LEU A 21 -10.03 4.80 -20.11
N ALA A 22 -10.03 4.29 -18.88
CA ALA A 22 -9.70 2.90 -18.62
C ALA A 22 -10.98 2.08 -18.44
N ALA A 23 -11.04 0.91 -19.05
CA ALA A 23 -12.20 0.02 -18.97
C ALA A 23 -11.76 -1.46 -18.98
N GLN A 24 -12.53 -2.31 -18.26
CA GLN A 24 -12.37 -3.76 -18.30
C GLN A 24 -12.98 -4.31 -19.57
N VAL A 25 -12.18 -4.97 -20.38
CA VAL A 25 -12.61 -5.51 -21.67
C VAL A 25 -12.05 -6.89 -21.92
N ASP A 26 -12.73 -7.67 -22.74
CA ASP A 26 -12.18 -8.89 -23.30
C ASP A 26 -11.03 -8.52 -24.26
N PRO A 27 -9.81 -9.04 -24.08
CA PRO A 27 -8.67 -8.72 -24.94
C PRO A 27 -8.90 -8.99 -26.45
N ALA A 28 -9.82 -9.90 -26.78
CA ALA A 28 -10.20 -10.22 -28.15
C ALA A 28 -11.08 -9.14 -28.80
N CYS A 29 -11.54 -8.14 -28.02
CA CYS A 29 -12.43 -7.08 -28.50
C CYS A 29 -11.66 -5.80 -28.83
N ASP A 30 -11.86 -5.28 -30.04
CA ASP A 30 -11.30 -3.98 -30.45
C ASP A 30 -12.19 -2.79 -30.02
N THR A 31 -13.49 -3.05 -29.73
CA THR A 31 -14.46 -2.02 -29.37
C THR A 31 -15.14 -2.31 -28.04
N LEU A 32 -15.61 -1.25 -27.36
CA LEU A 32 -16.37 -1.40 -26.11
C LEU A 32 -17.72 -2.10 -26.32
N ALA A 33 -18.34 -1.95 -27.51
CA ALA A 33 -19.57 -2.66 -27.84
C ALA A 33 -19.36 -4.19 -27.88
N CYS A 34 -18.26 -4.65 -28.50
CA CYS A 34 -17.86 -6.07 -28.47
C CYS A 34 -17.62 -6.55 -27.03
N ALA A 35 -16.93 -5.76 -26.20
CA ALA A 35 -16.68 -6.13 -24.82
C ALA A 35 -17.99 -6.31 -24.02
N ALA A 36 -18.95 -5.42 -24.20
CA ALA A 36 -20.28 -5.52 -23.60
C ALA A 36 -21.06 -6.76 -24.07
N GLU A 37 -21.00 -7.09 -25.36
CA GLU A 37 -21.61 -8.30 -25.90
C GLU A 37 -20.99 -9.57 -25.30
N HIS A 38 -19.66 -9.64 -25.22
CA HIS A 38 -18.96 -10.75 -24.59
C HIS A 38 -19.29 -10.87 -23.09
N ALA A 39 -19.40 -9.76 -22.37
CA ALA A 39 -19.83 -9.73 -20.97
C ALA A 39 -21.26 -10.28 -20.82
N ALA A 40 -22.19 -9.87 -21.71
CA ALA A 40 -23.57 -10.38 -21.70
C ALA A 40 -23.63 -11.89 -22.00
N VAL A 41 -22.82 -12.38 -22.94
CA VAL A 41 -22.70 -13.81 -23.24
C VAL A 41 -22.18 -14.59 -22.03
N ARG A 42 -21.15 -14.07 -21.35
CA ARG A 42 -20.62 -14.68 -20.11
C ARG A 42 -21.70 -14.75 -19.03
N ALA A 43 -22.38 -13.63 -18.79
CA ALA A 43 -23.44 -13.54 -17.77
C ALA A 43 -24.63 -14.50 -18.03
N ALA A 44 -24.93 -14.78 -19.30
CA ALA A 44 -26.01 -15.69 -19.70
C ALA A 44 -25.64 -17.18 -19.59
N ARG A 45 -24.37 -17.52 -19.33
CA ARG A 45 -23.94 -18.94 -19.19
C ARG A 45 -24.57 -19.56 -17.96
N LYS A 46 -25.10 -20.78 -18.12
CA LYS A 46 -25.63 -21.56 -17.00
C LYS A 46 -24.54 -22.27 -16.19
N SER A 47 -23.44 -22.64 -16.85
CA SER A 47 -22.28 -23.26 -16.19
C SER A 47 -21.40 -22.18 -15.54
N THR A 48 -20.99 -22.39 -14.31
CA THR A 48 -20.11 -21.49 -13.54
C THR A 48 -18.64 -21.90 -13.56
N GLY A 49 -18.33 -23.06 -14.21
CA GLY A 49 -16.93 -23.52 -14.30
C GLY A 49 -16.09 -22.62 -15.20
N VAL A 50 -14.90 -22.25 -14.72
CA VAL A 50 -13.87 -21.52 -15.48
C VAL A 50 -12.63 -22.41 -15.59
N LEU A 51 -12.09 -22.54 -16.79
CA LEU A 51 -10.83 -23.23 -17.04
C LEU A 51 -9.71 -22.21 -17.17
N TYR A 52 -8.73 -22.30 -16.29
CA TYR A 52 -7.52 -21.50 -16.33
C TYR A 52 -6.37 -22.36 -16.84
N ASP A 53 -5.51 -21.80 -17.67
CA ASP A 53 -4.31 -22.44 -18.22
C ASP A 53 -3.02 -21.65 -17.85
N ARG A 54 -3.19 -20.51 -17.19
CA ARG A 54 -2.12 -19.66 -16.67
C ARG A 54 -2.55 -18.88 -15.44
N LEU A 55 -1.61 -18.39 -14.65
CA LEU A 55 -1.82 -17.38 -13.62
C LEU A 55 -1.91 -15.97 -14.29
N PHE A 56 -2.63 -14.97 -13.71
CA PHE A 56 -3.34 -15.07 -12.43
C PHE A 56 -4.68 -15.80 -12.60
N VAL A 57 -4.99 -16.74 -11.71
CA VAL A 57 -6.35 -17.28 -11.61
C VAL A 57 -7.24 -16.38 -10.74
N ARG A 58 -6.62 -15.62 -9.86
CA ARG A 58 -7.24 -14.63 -8.98
C ARG A 58 -6.22 -13.56 -8.63
N HIS A 59 -6.66 -12.34 -8.31
CA HIS A 59 -5.81 -11.22 -7.92
C HIS A 59 -6.52 -10.40 -6.86
N TRP A 60 -5.86 -10.13 -5.74
CA TRP A 60 -6.34 -9.41 -4.56
C TRP A 60 -7.60 -10.03 -3.94
N ASP A 61 -8.79 -9.77 -4.47
CA ASP A 61 -10.10 -10.25 -3.98
C ASP A 61 -11.02 -10.78 -5.09
N THR A 62 -10.52 -10.87 -6.31
CA THR A 62 -11.31 -11.17 -7.50
C THR A 62 -10.72 -12.35 -8.28
N TRP A 63 -11.58 -13.29 -8.67
CA TRP A 63 -11.22 -14.33 -9.62
C TRP A 63 -11.14 -13.77 -11.03
N GLY A 64 -10.12 -14.17 -11.78
CA GLY A 64 -9.96 -13.79 -13.16
C GLY A 64 -11.12 -14.28 -14.04
N ASP A 65 -11.71 -13.40 -14.82
CA ASP A 65 -12.77 -13.70 -15.78
C ASP A 65 -12.30 -13.62 -17.24
N GLY A 66 -11.00 -13.41 -17.44
CA GLY A 66 -10.35 -13.28 -18.75
C GLY A 66 -10.36 -11.86 -19.31
N THR A 67 -10.93 -10.89 -18.59
CA THR A 67 -10.85 -9.47 -18.99
C THR A 67 -9.53 -8.83 -18.56
N ARG A 68 -9.18 -7.70 -19.20
CA ARG A 68 -8.03 -6.85 -18.89
C ARG A 68 -8.48 -5.40 -18.83
N SER A 69 -7.88 -4.60 -17.96
CA SER A 69 -7.98 -3.16 -18.03
C SER A 69 -7.25 -2.66 -19.27
N GLN A 70 -7.92 -1.84 -20.08
CA GLN A 70 -7.35 -1.31 -21.31
C GLN A 70 -7.64 0.18 -21.43
N LEU A 71 -6.71 0.90 -22.09
CA LEU A 71 -6.76 2.35 -22.21
C LEU A 71 -7.32 2.76 -23.57
N TYR A 72 -8.30 3.65 -23.53
CA TYR A 72 -8.98 4.22 -24.68
C TYR A 72 -8.88 5.73 -24.66
N VAL A 73 -8.93 6.38 -25.83
CA VAL A 73 -9.08 7.83 -25.96
C VAL A 73 -10.35 8.15 -26.73
N ALA A 74 -11.17 9.01 -26.16
CA ALA A 74 -12.40 9.52 -26.75
C ALA A 74 -12.29 11.03 -26.99
N THR A 75 -13.08 11.57 -27.95
CA THR A 75 -13.22 13.00 -28.14
C THR A 75 -14.28 13.58 -27.19
N VAL A 76 -14.05 14.80 -26.74
CA VAL A 76 -15.00 15.59 -25.94
C VAL A 76 -15.40 16.80 -26.76
N ASN A 77 -16.69 17.00 -27.01
CA ASN A 77 -17.20 18.15 -27.72
C ASN A 77 -17.35 19.39 -26.81
N ASP A 78 -17.65 20.56 -27.40
CA ASP A 78 -17.79 21.82 -26.67
C ASP A 78 -18.91 21.83 -25.61
N THR A 79 -19.84 20.88 -25.66
CA THR A 79 -20.89 20.70 -24.65
C THR A 79 -20.50 19.72 -23.54
N GLY A 80 -19.28 19.19 -23.56
CA GLY A 80 -18.78 18.21 -22.61
C GLY A 80 -19.27 16.78 -22.86
N THR A 81 -19.84 16.48 -24.01
CA THR A 81 -20.26 15.13 -24.38
C THR A 81 -19.07 14.34 -24.93
N VAL A 82 -18.87 13.16 -24.40
CA VAL A 82 -17.84 12.21 -24.84
C VAL A 82 -18.38 11.36 -25.99
N SER A 83 -17.56 11.11 -27.01
CA SER A 83 -17.92 10.26 -28.16
C SER A 83 -18.18 8.81 -27.71
N ASP A 84 -19.12 8.14 -28.40
CA ASP A 84 -19.52 6.76 -28.08
C ASP A 84 -18.57 5.70 -28.69
N GLU A 85 -17.60 6.12 -29.49
CA GLU A 85 -16.60 5.25 -30.14
C GLU A 85 -15.18 5.66 -29.77
N PRO A 86 -14.72 5.36 -28.52
CA PRO A 86 -13.35 5.62 -28.12
C PRO A 86 -12.37 4.68 -28.83
N VAL A 87 -11.17 5.21 -29.10
CA VAL A 87 -10.08 4.48 -29.75
C VAL A 87 -9.22 3.78 -28.71
N ARG A 88 -9.03 2.47 -28.83
CA ARG A 88 -8.10 1.71 -27.98
C ARG A 88 -6.66 2.12 -28.31
N VAL A 89 -5.96 2.71 -27.35
CA VAL A 89 -4.57 3.16 -27.49
C VAL A 89 -3.55 2.18 -26.90
N SER A 90 -3.99 1.25 -26.06
CA SER A 90 -3.18 0.14 -25.52
C SER A 90 -3.21 -1.12 -26.38
N GLN A 91 -3.31 -0.96 -27.70
CA GLN A 91 -3.32 -2.11 -28.64
C GLN A 91 -2.06 -2.95 -28.47
N SER A 92 -2.22 -4.27 -28.60
CA SER A 92 -1.12 -5.25 -28.52
C SER A 92 -0.43 -5.33 -27.13
N ILE A 93 -0.98 -4.69 -26.11
CA ILE A 93 -0.54 -4.85 -24.73
C ILE A 93 -1.26 -6.06 -24.12
N ASP A 94 -0.53 -7.15 -23.88
CA ASP A 94 -1.00 -8.29 -23.08
C ASP A 94 -0.70 -8.04 -21.61
N GLY A 95 -1.48 -7.15 -21.02
CA GLY A 95 -1.37 -6.69 -19.63
C GLY A 95 -2.51 -5.73 -19.30
N ASP A 96 -2.60 -5.33 -18.04
CA ASP A 96 -3.57 -4.34 -17.57
C ASP A 96 -3.01 -2.91 -17.69
N VAL A 97 -3.83 -1.97 -18.16
CA VAL A 97 -3.54 -0.54 -18.28
C VAL A 97 -4.77 0.27 -17.84
N PRO A 98 -4.75 0.90 -16.66
CA PRO A 98 -3.72 0.85 -15.62
C PRO A 98 -3.55 -0.53 -14.98
N SER A 99 -2.51 -0.69 -14.18
CA SER A 99 -2.13 -1.97 -13.56
C SER A 99 -3.18 -2.49 -12.57
N LYS A 100 -3.17 -3.78 -12.29
CA LYS A 100 -3.98 -4.41 -11.24
C LYS A 100 -3.08 -4.74 -10.04
N PRO A 101 -3.61 -4.71 -8.78
CA PRO A 101 -5.01 -4.43 -8.42
C PRO A 101 -5.32 -2.95 -8.20
N PHE A 102 -4.32 -2.05 -8.05
CA PHE A 102 -4.49 -0.69 -7.53
C PHE A 102 -4.12 0.43 -8.52
N GLY A 103 -3.83 0.10 -9.77
CA GLY A 103 -3.50 1.10 -10.78
C GLY A 103 -4.63 2.08 -11.04
N ASP A 104 -4.30 3.36 -11.24
CA ASP A 104 -5.21 4.46 -11.43
C ASP A 104 -4.76 5.40 -12.57
N ASP A 105 -5.34 6.59 -12.65
CA ASP A 105 -5.03 7.57 -13.67
C ASP A 105 -3.64 8.22 -13.52
N SER A 106 -2.91 7.97 -12.44
CA SER A 106 -1.50 8.38 -12.28
C SER A 106 -0.54 7.59 -13.18
N GLU A 107 -0.96 6.40 -13.64
CA GLU A 107 -0.15 5.53 -14.49
C GLU A 107 -0.20 5.89 -15.98
N TYR A 108 -0.96 6.93 -16.35
CA TYR A 108 -0.97 7.43 -17.75
C TYR A 108 -1.10 8.94 -17.83
N SER A 109 -0.55 9.54 -18.90
CA SER A 109 -0.58 10.99 -19.09
C SER A 109 -0.51 11.36 -20.58
N PHE A 110 -1.14 12.47 -20.94
CA PHE A 110 -1.03 13.01 -22.30
C PHE A 110 0.22 13.87 -22.47
N SER A 111 0.79 13.84 -23.68
CA SER A 111 1.76 14.85 -24.11
C SER A 111 1.15 16.26 -24.09
N PRO A 112 1.96 17.34 -23.98
CA PRO A 112 1.44 18.71 -23.96
C PRO A 112 0.64 19.10 -25.20
N ASP A 113 0.93 18.52 -26.37
CA ASP A 113 0.21 18.70 -27.62
C ASP A 113 -1.02 17.81 -27.77
N SER A 114 -1.31 16.99 -26.76
CA SER A 114 -2.42 16.04 -26.73
C SER A 114 -2.43 14.98 -27.85
N GLN A 115 -1.30 14.76 -28.56
CA GLN A 115 -1.22 13.82 -29.67
C GLN A 115 -0.66 12.46 -29.29
N THR A 116 -0.05 12.36 -28.12
CA THR A 116 0.56 11.13 -27.58
C THR A 116 0.04 10.90 -26.16
N ILE A 117 -0.19 9.64 -25.81
CA ILE A 117 -0.42 9.24 -24.43
C ILE A 117 0.71 8.31 -23.99
N TYR A 118 1.25 8.56 -22.79
CA TYR A 118 2.23 7.72 -22.12
C TYR A 118 1.51 6.92 -21.06
N PHE A 119 1.87 5.65 -20.88
CA PHE A 119 1.27 4.81 -19.85
C PHE A 119 2.24 3.72 -19.39
N SER A 120 2.05 3.23 -18.17
CA SER A 120 2.75 2.08 -17.61
C SER A 120 2.03 0.78 -17.95
N ALA A 121 2.78 -0.26 -18.29
CA ALA A 121 2.21 -1.59 -18.50
C ALA A 121 3.25 -2.69 -18.25
N ARG A 122 2.80 -3.82 -17.73
CA ARG A 122 3.58 -5.05 -17.62
C ARG A 122 3.20 -6.02 -18.73
N VAL A 123 4.17 -6.34 -19.59
CA VAL A 123 4.00 -7.31 -20.67
C VAL A 123 4.95 -8.47 -20.41
N ALA A 124 4.55 -9.40 -19.58
CA ALA A 124 5.38 -10.49 -19.07
C ALA A 124 4.86 -11.89 -19.44
N GLY A 125 3.74 -11.99 -20.17
CA GLY A 125 3.14 -13.25 -20.58
C GLY A 125 2.86 -14.16 -19.39
N THR A 126 3.38 -15.39 -19.41
CA THR A 126 3.17 -16.36 -18.32
C THR A 126 3.93 -16.03 -17.03
N SER A 127 4.95 -15.15 -17.09
CA SER A 127 5.71 -14.73 -15.91
C SER A 127 5.10 -13.54 -15.17
N GLU A 128 3.94 -13.07 -15.59
CA GLU A 128 3.26 -11.91 -15.00
C GLU A 128 3.15 -11.99 -13.46
N PRO A 129 2.82 -13.13 -12.81
CA PRO A 129 2.67 -13.23 -11.37
C PRO A 129 3.97 -13.15 -10.55
N TRP A 130 5.12 -13.30 -11.16
CA TRP A 130 6.44 -13.18 -10.52
C TRP A 130 7.35 -12.16 -11.20
N SER A 131 6.78 -11.25 -12.00
CA SER A 131 7.50 -10.16 -12.67
C SER A 131 7.01 -8.81 -12.17
N THR A 132 7.93 -7.94 -11.80
CA THR A 132 7.67 -6.52 -11.51
C THR A 132 8.11 -5.62 -12.68
N ASN A 133 8.35 -6.19 -13.86
CA ASN A 133 8.83 -5.45 -15.03
C ASN A 133 7.69 -4.68 -15.71
N PHE A 134 7.36 -3.51 -15.17
CA PHE A 134 6.51 -2.52 -15.81
C PHE A 134 7.36 -1.55 -16.62
N ASP A 135 6.96 -1.29 -17.85
CA ASP A 135 7.61 -0.33 -18.74
C ASP A 135 6.69 0.85 -19.06
N ILE A 136 7.28 1.99 -19.38
CA ILE A 136 6.54 3.13 -19.93
C ILE A 136 6.41 2.97 -21.46
N TYR A 137 5.19 3.05 -21.94
CA TYR A 137 4.84 3.02 -23.35
C TYR A 137 4.37 4.38 -23.83
N ALA A 138 4.59 4.67 -25.11
CA ALA A 138 4.02 5.82 -25.81
C ALA A 138 3.12 5.35 -26.95
N ALA A 139 1.89 5.84 -27.00
CA ALA A 139 0.93 5.58 -28.06
C ALA A 139 0.38 6.86 -28.66
N ARG A 140 0.10 6.85 -29.96
CA ARG A 140 -0.67 7.94 -30.59
C ARG A 140 -2.14 7.82 -30.19
N ILE A 141 -2.78 8.96 -29.94
CA ILE A 141 -4.20 8.98 -29.53
C ILE A 141 -5.14 8.48 -30.64
N ASP A 142 -4.71 8.48 -31.90
CA ASP A 142 -5.48 7.95 -33.02
C ASP A 142 -5.42 6.41 -33.16
N GLY A 143 -4.62 5.74 -32.33
CA GLY A 143 -4.49 4.27 -32.28
C GLY A 143 -4.01 3.62 -33.59
N ARG A 144 -3.43 4.37 -34.53
CA ARG A 144 -3.03 3.85 -35.85
C ARG A 144 -1.79 2.99 -35.83
N THR A 145 -0.99 3.11 -34.79
CA THR A 145 0.27 2.36 -34.61
C THR A 145 0.30 1.75 -33.23
N PRO A 146 0.89 0.54 -33.06
CA PRO A 146 1.10 -0.05 -31.75
C PRO A 146 1.93 0.88 -30.84
N PRO A 147 1.73 0.81 -29.51
CA PRO A 147 2.55 1.50 -28.53
C PRO A 147 4.05 1.15 -28.66
N THR A 148 4.88 2.13 -28.39
CA THR A 148 6.34 1.97 -28.37
C THR A 148 6.81 1.92 -26.92
N ASN A 149 7.56 0.88 -26.55
CA ASN A 149 8.19 0.77 -25.25
C ASN A 149 9.36 1.78 -25.16
N LEU A 150 9.36 2.62 -24.13
CA LEU A 150 10.34 3.68 -23.91
C LEU A 150 11.47 3.29 -22.94
N THR A 151 11.21 2.34 -22.04
CA THR A 151 12.07 2.03 -20.89
C THR A 151 12.51 0.57 -20.81
N SER A 152 12.39 -0.19 -21.87
CA SER A 152 12.70 -1.63 -21.95
C SER A 152 14.12 -2.05 -21.48
N ALA A 153 15.00 -1.10 -21.23
CA ALA A 153 16.34 -1.38 -20.66
C ALA A 153 16.31 -1.60 -19.14
N ASN A 154 15.29 -1.11 -18.45
CA ASN A 154 15.04 -1.39 -17.04
C ASN A 154 14.18 -2.65 -16.93
N LEU A 155 14.58 -3.61 -16.10
CA LEU A 155 13.83 -4.86 -15.87
C LEU A 155 13.03 -4.82 -14.56
N ALA A 156 12.98 -3.65 -13.91
CA ALA A 156 12.20 -3.39 -12.71
C ALA A 156 10.99 -2.51 -13.04
N TRP A 157 10.34 -1.94 -12.06
CA TRP A 157 9.08 -1.23 -12.20
C TRP A 157 9.28 0.23 -12.63
N ASP A 158 8.78 0.61 -13.79
CA ASP A 158 8.68 1.99 -14.28
C ASP A 158 7.20 2.42 -14.34
N THR A 159 6.87 3.56 -13.73
CA THR A 159 5.47 4.02 -13.62
C THR A 159 5.35 5.56 -13.55
N ALA A 160 4.11 6.05 -13.45
CA ALA A 160 3.76 7.46 -13.25
C ALA A 160 4.44 8.42 -14.23
N PRO A 161 4.23 8.28 -15.56
CA PRO A 161 4.84 9.13 -16.57
C PRO A 161 4.29 10.57 -16.51
N VAL A 162 5.20 11.56 -16.43
CA VAL A 162 4.87 12.99 -16.41
C VAL A 162 5.68 13.73 -17.47
N PRO A 163 5.09 14.14 -18.60
CA PRO A 163 5.80 14.86 -19.65
C PRO A 163 6.14 16.30 -19.22
N SER A 164 7.30 16.79 -19.64
CA SER A 164 7.65 18.20 -19.51
C SER A 164 6.73 19.08 -20.38
N ALA A 165 6.51 20.32 -19.95
CA ALA A 165 5.62 21.26 -20.66
C ALA A 165 6.10 21.57 -22.09
N ASP A 166 7.39 21.45 -22.40
CA ASP A 166 7.97 21.63 -23.73
C ASP A 166 7.95 20.36 -24.60
N GLY A 167 7.46 19.22 -24.03
CA GLY A 167 7.36 17.93 -24.71
C GLY A 167 8.70 17.25 -25.05
N ARG A 168 9.82 17.72 -24.47
CA ARG A 168 11.15 17.17 -24.76
C ARG A 168 11.56 16.06 -23.82
N HIS A 169 11.06 16.07 -22.60
CA HIS A 169 11.42 15.12 -21.56
C HIS A 169 10.19 14.43 -21.01
N LEU A 170 10.39 13.20 -20.59
CA LEU A 170 9.42 12.45 -19.79
C LEU A 170 10.05 12.14 -18.44
N TYR A 171 9.40 12.58 -17.37
CA TYR A 171 9.75 12.19 -16.01
C TYR A 171 8.90 11.01 -15.60
N TYR A 172 9.45 10.12 -14.80
CA TYR A 172 8.74 8.93 -14.33
C TYR A 172 9.37 8.39 -13.04
N LEU A 173 8.68 7.50 -12.36
CA LEU A 173 9.18 6.79 -11.20
C LEU A 173 9.72 5.44 -11.62
N ALA A 174 10.90 5.06 -11.13
CA ALA A 174 11.56 3.81 -11.47
C ALA A 174 12.20 3.13 -10.27
N MET A 175 11.94 1.84 -10.13
CA MET A 175 12.76 0.91 -9.33
C MET A 175 13.99 0.46 -10.13
N SER A 176 14.91 -0.27 -9.52
CA SER A 176 16.12 -0.79 -10.18
C SER A 176 16.37 -2.26 -9.92
N VAL A 177 15.66 -2.87 -8.95
CA VAL A 177 15.83 -4.26 -8.56
C VAL A 177 14.63 -5.07 -9.05
N PRO A 178 14.79 -5.91 -10.10
CA PRO A 178 13.70 -6.75 -10.58
C PRO A 178 13.17 -7.69 -9.50
N GLY A 179 11.83 -7.82 -9.42
CA GLY A 179 11.17 -8.68 -8.45
C GLY A 179 11.00 -8.06 -7.06
N HIS A 180 11.69 -6.96 -6.73
CA HIS A 180 11.67 -6.34 -5.41
C HIS A 180 10.72 -5.14 -5.36
N GLU A 181 9.47 -5.35 -4.99
CA GLU A 181 8.44 -4.29 -4.95
C GLU A 181 8.66 -3.22 -3.86
N ALA A 182 9.55 -3.48 -2.90
CA ALA A 182 9.96 -2.52 -1.88
C ALA A 182 11.22 -1.73 -2.26
N ASP A 183 11.76 -1.90 -3.48
CA ASP A 183 12.84 -1.05 -3.97
C ASP A 183 12.36 0.39 -4.11
N ARG A 184 13.29 1.30 -3.91
CA ARG A 184 13.01 2.74 -3.93
C ARG A 184 12.60 3.22 -5.32
N TYR A 185 11.45 3.87 -5.42
CA TYR A 185 11.10 4.64 -6.60
C TYR A 185 11.96 5.89 -6.72
N ARG A 186 12.80 5.92 -7.74
CA ARG A 186 13.65 7.05 -8.14
C ARG A 186 12.91 7.93 -9.14
N ILE A 187 13.17 9.22 -9.12
CA ILE A 187 12.67 10.15 -10.15
C ILE A 187 13.65 10.13 -11.31
N MET A 188 13.18 9.65 -12.46
CA MET A 188 13.97 9.55 -13.67
C MET A 188 13.54 10.60 -14.69
N GLU A 189 14.49 11.04 -15.52
CA GLU A 189 14.28 11.91 -16.67
C GLU A 189 14.73 11.18 -17.93
N LEU A 190 13.84 11.03 -18.90
CA LEU A 190 14.09 10.49 -20.24
C LEU A 190 14.04 11.64 -21.26
N ASP A 191 15.12 11.89 -21.97
CA ASP A 191 15.11 12.74 -23.19
C ASP A 191 14.43 11.97 -24.32
N LEU A 192 13.28 12.45 -24.79
CA LEU A 192 12.47 11.76 -25.80
C LEU A 192 13.12 11.72 -27.19
N SER A 193 14.08 12.62 -27.48
CA SER A 193 14.78 12.67 -28.76
C SER A 193 16.00 11.77 -28.80
N THR A 194 16.81 11.77 -27.76
CA THR A 194 18.07 11.01 -27.69
C THR A 194 17.94 9.66 -26.99
N ARG A 195 16.87 9.45 -26.24
CA ARG A 195 16.63 8.30 -25.37
C ARG A 195 17.61 8.21 -24.19
N ALA A 196 18.31 9.29 -23.87
CA ALA A 196 19.16 9.35 -22.70
C ALA A 196 18.32 9.41 -21.42
N VAL A 197 18.71 8.61 -20.43
CA VAL A 197 18.04 8.52 -19.11
C VAL A 197 19.01 8.98 -18.03
N ARG A 198 18.52 9.76 -17.05
CA ARG A 198 19.26 10.10 -15.83
C ARG A 198 18.36 10.10 -14.60
N GLU A 199 18.92 9.81 -13.45
CA GLU A 199 18.24 10.04 -12.16
C GLU A 199 18.29 11.52 -11.78
N VAL A 200 17.16 12.09 -11.36
CA VAL A 200 17.05 13.53 -11.05
C VAL A 200 17.69 13.86 -9.70
N ALA A 201 17.48 13.02 -8.69
CA ALA A 201 17.94 13.25 -7.31
C ALA A 201 18.68 12.03 -6.74
N PRO A 202 19.87 11.67 -7.24
CA PRO A 202 20.54 10.40 -6.90
C PRO A 202 20.96 10.29 -5.43
N ASN A 203 21.05 11.40 -4.71
CA ASN A 203 21.41 11.43 -3.29
C ASN A 203 20.18 11.48 -2.36
N TRP A 204 18.97 11.43 -2.89
CA TRP A 204 17.76 11.45 -2.10
C TRP A 204 17.28 10.02 -1.82
N ASP A 205 17.58 9.53 -0.63
CA ASP A 205 17.26 8.16 -0.21
C ASP A 205 15.84 8.04 0.37
N ARG A 206 14.85 8.37 -0.47
CA ARG A 206 13.41 8.19 -0.20
C ARG A 206 12.71 7.65 -1.44
N SER A 207 11.70 6.83 -1.25
CA SER A 207 10.85 6.32 -2.33
C SER A 207 9.82 7.39 -2.70
N ALA A 208 9.88 7.88 -3.93
CA ALA A 208 8.98 8.92 -4.42
C ALA A 208 7.60 8.35 -4.81
N SER A 209 6.56 9.13 -4.59
CA SER A 209 5.21 8.88 -5.09
C SER A 209 4.54 10.17 -5.53
N ALA A 210 3.41 10.09 -6.26
CA ALA A 210 2.61 11.24 -6.69
C ALA A 210 3.43 12.34 -7.39
N LEU A 211 4.25 11.96 -8.37
CA LEU A 211 5.14 12.86 -9.10
C LEU A 211 4.37 13.90 -9.94
N THR A 212 4.72 15.19 -9.79
CA THR A 212 4.27 16.26 -10.69
C THR A 212 5.40 17.27 -10.96
N LEU A 213 5.21 18.15 -11.93
CA LEU A 213 6.18 19.19 -12.29
C LEU A 213 5.61 20.59 -12.02
N SER A 214 6.49 21.53 -11.65
CA SER A 214 6.14 22.95 -11.66
C SER A 214 5.86 23.44 -13.09
N PRO A 215 5.00 24.46 -13.27
CA PRO A 215 4.68 24.99 -14.60
C PRO A 215 5.89 25.49 -15.42
N ASP A 216 6.97 25.89 -14.76
CA ASP A 216 8.23 26.32 -15.39
C ASP A 216 9.21 25.17 -15.67
N GLY A 217 8.84 23.93 -15.30
CA GLY A 217 9.64 22.73 -15.51
C GLY A 217 10.95 22.65 -14.68
N ARG A 218 11.12 23.51 -13.67
CA ARG A 218 12.37 23.56 -12.88
C ARG A 218 12.33 22.72 -11.60
N THR A 219 11.14 22.47 -11.11
CA THR A 219 10.91 21.75 -9.87
C THR A 219 10.01 20.53 -10.11
N ALA A 220 10.45 19.39 -9.63
CA ALA A 220 9.56 18.25 -9.44
C ALA A 220 9.00 18.27 -8.02
N TYR A 221 7.74 17.90 -7.87
CA TYR A 221 7.11 17.67 -6.57
C TYR A 221 6.85 16.18 -6.41
N ALA A 222 7.09 15.65 -5.21
CA ALA A 222 6.79 14.25 -4.89
C ALA A 222 6.46 14.10 -3.41
N LEU A 223 5.61 13.14 -3.08
CA LEU A 223 5.41 12.66 -1.72
C LEU A 223 6.42 11.54 -1.43
N ALA A 224 6.83 11.43 -0.19
CA ALA A 224 7.62 10.28 0.28
C ALA A 224 7.49 10.13 1.79
N ASP A 225 7.51 8.87 2.27
CA ASP A 225 7.62 8.59 3.69
C ASP A 225 8.98 9.04 4.20
N ASP A 226 8.99 9.71 5.35
CA ASP A 226 10.20 10.25 5.94
C ASP A 226 10.08 10.37 7.47
N GLN A 227 10.66 9.40 8.17
CA GLN A 227 10.74 9.36 9.64
C GLN A 227 9.39 9.48 10.35
N GLY A 228 8.41 8.66 9.92
CA GLY A 228 7.08 8.60 10.51
C GLY A 228 6.12 9.69 10.07
N GLU A 229 6.48 10.46 9.06
CA GLU A 229 5.63 11.44 8.36
C GLU A 229 5.60 11.15 6.86
N ARG A 230 4.66 11.77 6.14
CA ARG A 230 4.65 11.78 4.68
C ARG A 230 4.59 13.21 4.15
N PRO A 231 5.71 13.91 4.14
CA PRO A 231 5.80 15.27 3.64
C PRO A 231 5.76 15.35 2.11
N LEU A 232 5.39 16.54 1.61
CA LEU A 232 5.63 16.92 0.22
C LEU A 232 7.04 17.49 0.07
N PHE A 233 7.76 17.00 -0.94
CA PHE A 233 9.09 17.47 -1.32
C PHE A 233 9.06 18.32 -2.58
N ALA A 234 9.90 19.35 -2.62
CA ALA A 234 10.29 20.05 -3.84
C ALA A 234 11.72 19.65 -4.21
N ILE A 235 11.92 19.23 -5.44
CA ILE A 235 13.16 18.72 -6.01
C ILE A 235 13.61 19.67 -7.13
N ASP A 236 14.76 20.31 -7.01
CA ASP A 236 15.40 21.09 -8.08
C ASP A 236 15.89 20.12 -9.15
N ILE A 237 15.28 20.12 -10.33
CA ILE A 237 15.56 19.17 -11.40
C ILE A 237 17.00 19.28 -11.92
N ALA A 238 17.54 20.51 -11.98
CA ALA A 238 18.89 20.74 -12.49
C ALA A 238 19.98 20.36 -11.49
N ARG A 239 19.73 20.54 -10.19
CA ARG A 239 20.72 20.31 -9.12
C ARG A 239 20.53 18.99 -8.39
N GLY A 240 19.36 18.37 -8.47
CA GLY A 240 19.00 17.17 -7.72
C GLY A 240 18.87 17.39 -6.20
N THR A 241 18.75 18.65 -5.76
CA THR A 241 18.57 18.98 -4.35
C THR A 241 17.10 18.91 -3.94
N THR A 242 16.84 18.38 -2.75
CA THR A 242 15.48 18.16 -2.24
C THR A 242 15.20 19.02 -1.01
N ARG A 243 13.95 19.42 -0.83
CA ARG A 243 13.52 20.19 0.34
C ARG A 243 12.07 19.79 0.71
N ARG A 244 11.82 19.51 1.98
CA ARG A 244 10.46 19.40 2.50
C ARG A 244 9.76 20.75 2.40
N ILE A 245 8.56 20.80 1.82
CA ILE A 245 7.77 22.03 1.65
C ILE A 245 6.43 22.00 2.37
N ALA A 246 5.94 20.81 2.71
CA ALA A 246 4.80 20.61 3.60
C ALA A 246 5.12 19.39 4.46
N ALA A 247 5.29 19.59 5.76
CA ALA A 247 5.66 18.56 6.72
C ALA A 247 4.84 18.72 8.01
N GLY A 248 4.80 17.68 8.85
CA GLY A 248 4.00 17.66 10.07
C GLY A 248 2.67 16.94 9.86
N GLY A 249 2.72 15.64 9.67
CA GLY A 249 1.60 14.75 9.39
C GLY A 249 1.76 13.99 8.10
N ASN A 250 0.66 13.48 7.59
CA ASN A 250 0.59 12.70 6.36
C ASN A 250 -0.09 13.53 5.27
N VAL A 251 0.66 13.93 4.25
CA VAL A 251 0.11 14.53 3.03
C VAL A 251 -0.32 13.41 2.09
N THR A 252 -1.61 13.27 1.83
CA THR A 252 -2.16 12.22 0.98
C THR A 252 -2.19 12.61 -0.49
N GLU A 253 -2.51 13.89 -0.75
CA GLU A 253 -2.61 14.45 -2.10
C GLU A 253 -2.17 15.91 -2.11
N TYR A 254 -1.85 16.42 -3.29
CA TYR A 254 -1.54 17.85 -3.48
C TYR A 254 -1.87 18.33 -4.89
N SER A 255 -2.04 19.64 -5.01
CA SER A 255 -2.15 20.35 -6.26
C SER A 255 -1.34 21.64 -6.21
N ALA A 256 -0.48 21.84 -7.20
CA ALA A 256 0.37 23.02 -7.32
C ALA A 256 0.07 23.75 -8.63
N ALA A 257 -0.47 24.97 -8.58
CA ALA A 257 -0.79 25.77 -9.75
C ALA A 257 -0.60 27.26 -9.48
N ARG A 258 0.03 27.97 -10.41
CA ARG A 258 0.15 29.44 -10.40
C ARG A 258 0.64 30.05 -9.07
N GLY A 259 1.58 29.35 -8.39
CA GLY A 259 2.13 29.83 -7.11
C GLY A 259 1.23 29.55 -5.88
N VAL A 260 0.17 28.77 -6.06
CA VAL A 260 -0.69 28.25 -4.99
C VAL A 260 -0.40 26.77 -4.84
N LEU A 261 -0.15 26.34 -3.61
CA LEU A 261 -0.03 24.94 -3.21
C LEU A 261 -1.17 24.61 -2.25
N VAL A 262 -1.95 23.60 -2.60
CA VAL A 262 -3.00 23.02 -1.73
C VAL A 262 -2.65 21.55 -1.51
N VAL A 263 -2.83 21.08 -0.27
CA VAL A 263 -2.60 19.68 0.09
C VAL A 263 -3.83 19.13 0.84
N ALA A 264 -4.11 17.85 0.66
CA ALA A 264 -4.92 17.08 1.58
C ALA A 264 -3.97 16.50 2.65
N ARG A 265 -4.29 16.69 3.92
CA ARG A 265 -3.43 16.32 5.04
C ARG A 265 -4.24 15.83 6.21
N ASP A 266 -3.76 14.76 6.83
CA ASP A 266 -4.25 14.23 8.10
C ASP A 266 -3.12 14.08 9.14
N THR A 267 -3.48 13.68 10.35
CA THR A 267 -2.56 13.36 11.45
C THR A 267 -3.20 12.30 12.34
N LEU A 268 -2.46 11.72 13.28
CA LEU A 268 -2.99 10.81 14.30
C LEU A 268 -4.25 11.34 15.04
N THR A 269 -4.46 12.65 15.06
CA THR A 269 -5.56 13.28 15.82
C THR A 269 -6.53 14.07 14.95
N ALA A 270 -6.37 14.04 13.63
CA ALA A 270 -7.23 14.78 12.72
C ALA A 270 -7.36 14.04 11.38
N PRO A 271 -8.59 13.65 10.97
CA PRO A 271 -8.82 13.16 9.61
C PRO A 271 -8.52 14.23 8.56
N SER A 272 -8.43 13.79 7.31
CA SER A 272 -7.98 14.64 6.20
C SER A 272 -8.88 15.84 5.96
N ASP A 273 -8.24 17.02 5.81
CA ASP A 273 -8.82 18.27 5.35
C ASP A 273 -7.87 18.92 4.33
N LEU A 274 -8.37 19.93 3.59
CA LEU A 274 -7.56 20.67 2.63
C LEU A 274 -6.89 21.87 3.29
N TYR A 275 -5.61 22.06 2.97
CA TYR A 275 -4.80 23.17 3.47
C TYR A 275 -4.07 23.84 2.32
N ARG A 276 -4.06 25.19 2.34
CA ARG A 276 -3.10 25.97 1.56
C ARG A 276 -1.76 25.99 2.30
N VAL A 277 -0.68 25.77 1.56
CA VAL A 277 0.69 25.81 2.10
C VAL A 277 1.42 27.02 1.54
N ASP A 278 2.00 27.83 2.41
CA ASP A 278 2.82 28.97 2.00
C ASP A 278 4.28 28.55 1.73
N ASN A 279 5.12 29.52 1.27
CA ASN A 279 6.52 29.27 0.97
C ASN A 279 7.36 28.89 2.21
N GLY A 280 6.87 29.15 3.42
CA GLY A 280 7.48 28.78 4.70
C GLY A 280 7.04 27.41 5.22
N GLY A 281 6.09 26.73 4.52
CA GLY A 281 5.55 25.45 4.96
C GLY A 281 4.40 25.57 5.97
N THR A 282 3.82 26.77 6.15
CA THR A 282 2.70 26.98 7.07
C THR A 282 1.39 26.55 6.43
N PHE A 283 0.61 25.75 7.16
CA PHE A 283 -0.70 25.28 6.75
C PHE A 283 -1.79 26.29 7.14
N THR A 284 -2.59 26.70 6.17
CA THR A 284 -3.82 27.47 6.38
C THR A 284 -5.02 26.63 5.95
N PRO A 285 -5.97 26.31 6.85
CA PRO A 285 -7.14 25.50 6.47
C PRO A 285 -7.93 26.13 5.33
N VAL A 286 -8.30 25.32 4.35
CA VAL A 286 -9.22 25.65 3.25
C VAL A 286 -10.59 25.03 3.53
N THR A 287 -10.60 23.83 4.11
CA THR A 287 -11.80 23.12 4.53
C THR A 287 -11.75 22.78 6.02
N GLN A 288 -12.89 22.45 6.60
CA GLN A 288 -13.06 21.96 7.97
C GLN A 288 -14.22 20.95 8.00
N VAL A 289 -14.18 19.96 7.08
CA VAL A 289 -15.30 19.03 6.85
C VAL A 289 -15.57 18.11 8.03
N ASN A 290 -14.57 17.92 8.88
CA ASN A 290 -14.66 17.06 10.06
C ASN A 290 -14.93 17.81 11.37
N HIS A 291 -14.89 19.16 11.37
CA HIS A 291 -14.92 19.97 12.58
C HIS A 291 -16.12 19.66 13.48
N ASP A 292 -17.33 19.69 12.93
CA ASP A 292 -18.55 19.49 13.71
C ASP A 292 -18.71 18.06 14.23
N ARG A 293 -18.20 17.09 13.49
CA ARG A 293 -18.23 15.67 13.88
C ARG A 293 -17.23 15.34 14.99
N LEU A 294 -16.16 16.10 15.08
CA LEU A 294 -15.07 15.88 16.04
C LEU A 294 -15.12 16.85 17.23
N ALA A 295 -16.08 17.78 17.27
CA ALA A 295 -16.17 18.81 18.30
C ALA A 295 -16.22 18.25 19.75
N ASP A 296 -16.84 17.08 19.91
CA ASP A 296 -16.97 16.39 21.21
C ASP A 296 -16.09 15.13 21.31
N VAL A 297 -15.13 14.94 20.38
CA VAL A 297 -14.22 13.79 20.38
C VAL A 297 -12.90 14.17 21.04
N GLU A 298 -12.48 13.41 22.05
CA GLU A 298 -11.17 13.51 22.66
C GLU A 298 -10.22 12.49 22.07
N PHE A 299 -9.01 12.92 21.76
CA PHE A 299 -7.93 12.08 21.25
C PHE A 299 -6.85 11.86 22.29
N GLY A 300 -6.27 10.66 22.31
CA GLY A 300 -5.07 10.37 23.07
C GLY A 300 -3.87 11.13 22.52
N ALA A 301 -3.02 11.67 23.41
CA ALA A 301 -1.84 12.42 23.01
C ALA A 301 -0.72 11.47 22.55
N PRO A 302 -0.20 11.60 21.31
CA PRO A 302 0.95 10.83 20.84
C PRO A 302 2.27 11.42 21.37
N GLU A 303 3.21 10.55 21.72
CA GLU A 303 4.59 10.92 22.09
C GLU A 303 5.57 9.99 21.37
N GLU A 304 6.53 10.55 20.66
CA GLU A 304 7.59 9.80 20.00
C GLU A 304 8.70 9.40 20.97
N PHE A 305 9.32 8.25 20.69
CA PHE A 305 10.54 7.83 21.36
C PHE A 305 11.49 7.12 20.38
N HIS A 306 12.77 7.11 20.75
CA HIS A 306 13.81 6.46 19.95
C HIS A 306 14.65 5.55 20.84
N PHE A 307 15.12 4.46 20.25
CA PHE A 307 15.98 3.50 20.94
C PHE A 307 17.00 2.88 19.97
N LYS A 308 17.95 2.10 20.51
CA LYS A 308 18.91 1.35 19.71
C LYS A 308 18.35 -0.05 19.42
N GLY A 309 18.00 -0.29 18.18
CA GLY A 309 17.44 -1.55 17.67
C GLY A 309 18.50 -2.57 17.27
N TRP A 310 18.13 -3.40 16.29
CA TRP A 310 19.05 -4.34 15.65
C TRP A 310 20.24 -3.56 15.07
N ASN A 311 21.40 -4.18 15.02
CA ASN A 311 22.66 -3.58 14.55
C ASN A 311 23.08 -2.27 15.26
N GLY A 312 22.36 -1.85 16.30
CA GLY A 312 22.61 -0.57 16.99
C GLY A 312 22.06 0.65 16.26
N ASP A 313 21.24 0.46 15.23
CA ASP A 313 20.59 1.52 14.50
C ASP A 313 19.52 2.22 15.35
N THR A 314 19.23 3.46 15.02
CA THR A 314 18.17 4.20 15.72
C THR A 314 16.82 3.81 15.12
N VAL A 315 15.97 3.26 15.96
CA VAL A 315 14.60 2.86 15.63
C VAL A 315 13.63 3.83 16.30
N ARG A 316 12.61 4.24 15.56
CA ARG A 316 11.53 5.11 16.02
C ARG A 316 10.36 4.27 16.55
N GLY A 317 9.73 4.75 17.60
CA GLY A 317 8.41 4.31 18.05
C GLY A 317 7.59 5.51 18.51
N TYR A 318 6.31 5.28 18.70
CA TYR A 318 5.47 6.23 19.41
C TYR A 318 4.53 5.53 20.39
N VAL A 319 4.11 6.29 21.40
CA VAL A 319 3.09 5.89 22.37
C VAL A 319 1.94 6.86 22.28
N VAL A 320 0.70 6.35 22.22
CA VAL A 320 -0.50 7.17 22.37
C VAL A 320 -1.06 6.95 23.76
N LYS A 321 -1.20 8.04 24.53
CA LYS A 321 -1.83 7.99 25.84
C LYS A 321 -3.31 7.65 25.72
N PRO A 322 -3.90 6.91 26.66
CA PRO A 322 -5.34 6.70 26.67
C PRO A 322 -6.08 8.03 26.84
N VAL A 323 -7.28 8.13 26.30
CA VAL A 323 -8.17 9.26 26.55
C VAL A 323 -8.47 9.33 28.05
N GLY A 324 -8.51 10.54 28.61
CA GLY A 324 -8.67 10.72 30.05
C GLY A 324 -7.44 10.31 30.88
N TYR A 325 -6.24 10.32 30.30
CA TYR A 325 -4.99 9.99 30.99
C TYR A 325 -4.79 10.75 32.29
N VAL A 326 -4.53 10.01 33.39
CA VAL A 326 -4.22 10.56 34.70
C VAL A 326 -2.78 10.21 35.09
N PRO A 327 -1.90 11.21 35.37
CA PRO A 327 -0.53 10.94 35.82
C PRO A 327 -0.48 10.02 37.04
N GLY A 328 0.45 9.06 37.03
CA GLY A 328 0.64 8.08 38.11
C GLY A 328 -0.24 6.84 38.04
N GLN A 329 -1.25 6.80 37.17
CA GLN A 329 -2.01 5.59 36.90
C GLN A 329 -1.31 4.71 35.85
N LYS A 330 -1.53 3.40 35.91
CA LYS A 330 -1.09 2.44 34.91
C LYS A 330 -2.24 1.95 34.03
N TYR A 331 -1.99 1.87 32.75
CA TYR A 331 -2.99 1.53 31.72
C TYR A 331 -2.63 0.25 30.98
N PRO A 332 -3.60 -0.59 30.62
CA PRO A 332 -3.36 -1.74 29.76
C PRO A 332 -2.81 -1.28 28.41
N VAL A 333 -2.10 -2.15 27.71
CA VAL A 333 -1.38 -1.79 26.49
C VAL A 333 -1.88 -2.59 25.29
N ALA A 334 -2.17 -1.86 24.20
CA ALA A 334 -2.29 -2.39 22.86
C ALA A 334 -0.95 -2.14 22.13
N PHE A 335 -0.20 -3.20 21.85
CA PHE A 335 1.07 -3.15 21.13
C PHE A 335 0.79 -3.47 19.68
N LEU A 336 0.93 -2.47 18.79
CA LEU A 336 0.56 -2.59 17.39
C LEU A 336 1.79 -2.89 16.52
N ILE A 337 1.65 -3.86 15.63
CA ILE A 337 2.69 -4.30 14.67
C ILE A 337 2.14 -4.09 13.26
N HIS A 338 2.78 -3.23 12.45
CA HIS A 338 2.31 -2.94 11.11
C HIS A 338 2.55 -4.10 10.14
N GLY A 339 1.77 -4.13 9.09
CA GLY A 339 1.93 -5.02 7.93
C GLY A 339 2.92 -4.47 6.90
N GLY A 340 3.02 -5.13 5.81
CA GLY A 340 3.96 -4.91 4.72
C GLY A 340 4.71 -6.21 4.45
N PRO A 341 5.95 -6.42 4.96
CA PRO A 341 6.60 -5.76 6.09
C PRO A 341 7.14 -4.36 5.82
N GLN A 342 7.35 -3.99 4.56
CA GLN A 342 7.81 -2.67 4.16
C GLN A 342 6.65 -1.65 4.22
N GLY A 343 6.39 -1.15 5.41
CA GLY A 343 5.40 -0.14 5.77
C GLY A 343 5.94 0.77 6.85
N SER A 344 5.13 1.66 7.41
CA SER A 344 5.52 2.52 8.53
C SER A 344 4.30 2.97 9.32
N TRP A 345 4.46 3.15 10.63
CA TRP A 345 3.51 3.87 11.44
C TRP A 345 3.71 5.37 11.23
N LEU A 346 2.91 5.94 10.34
CA LEU A 346 2.95 7.37 10.06
C LEU A 346 2.15 8.17 11.10
N ASN A 347 2.38 9.47 11.12
CA ASN A 347 1.50 10.43 11.79
C ASN A 347 0.28 10.68 10.90
N ASP A 348 -0.60 9.66 10.76
CA ASP A 348 -1.76 9.62 9.87
C ASP A 348 -3.04 9.24 10.61
N PHE A 349 -4.20 9.59 10.02
CA PHE A 349 -5.51 9.16 10.50
C PHE A 349 -5.97 7.91 9.74
N HIS A 350 -5.56 6.76 10.23
CA HIS A 350 -5.83 5.50 9.56
C HIS A 350 -7.24 4.97 9.92
N TYR A 351 -8.07 4.65 8.91
CA TYR A 351 -9.44 4.21 9.14
C TYR A 351 -9.60 2.72 9.54
N ARG A 352 -8.55 1.92 9.43
CA ARG A 352 -8.53 0.50 9.83
C ARG A 352 -7.77 0.31 11.15
N TRP A 353 -6.47 0.55 11.14
CA TRP A 353 -5.56 0.39 12.29
C TRP A 353 -5.30 1.74 12.96
N ASN A 354 -6.37 2.36 13.50
CA ASN A 354 -6.25 3.68 14.14
C ASN A 354 -5.87 3.54 15.62
N PRO A 355 -4.70 4.03 16.05
CA PRO A 355 -4.31 4.00 17.46
C PRO A 355 -5.30 4.69 18.40
N GLN A 356 -6.08 5.64 17.89
CA GLN A 356 -7.04 6.39 18.68
C GLN A 356 -8.25 5.58 19.10
N THR A 357 -8.64 4.53 18.37
CA THR A 357 -9.73 3.64 18.79
C THR A 357 -9.35 2.93 20.09
N TYR A 358 -8.14 2.40 20.17
CA TYR A 358 -7.63 1.76 21.40
C TYR A 358 -7.40 2.76 22.52
N ALA A 359 -6.93 3.97 22.21
CA ALA A 359 -6.77 5.04 23.19
C ALA A 359 -8.11 5.48 23.77
N GLY A 360 -9.18 5.55 22.94
CA GLY A 360 -10.56 5.80 23.34
C GLY A 360 -11.12 4.70 24.23
N ALA A 361 -10.76 3.44 23.98
CA ALA A 361 -11.13 2.29 24.80
C ALA A 361 -10.32 2.17 26.12
N GLY A 362 -9.42 3.13 26.41
CA GLY A 362 -8.64 3.22 27.66
C GLY A 362 -7.31 2.50 27.65
N TYR A 363 -6.78 2.14 26.49
CA TYR A 363 -5.47 1.53 26.34
C TYR A 363 -4.39 2.58 26.06
N ALA A 364 -3.20 2.38 26.60
CA ALA A 364 -2.01 2.99 26.03
C ALA A 364 -1.63 2.21 24.78
N VAL A 365 -1.32 2.91 23.69
CA VAL A 365 -0.90 2.27 22.44
C VAL A 365 0.61 2.40 22.29
N VAL A 366 1.29 1.35 21.87
CA VAL A 366 2.72 1.35 21.52
C VAL A 366 2.85 0.85 20.09
N ALA A 367 3.58 1.59 19.25
CA ALA A 367 3.86 1.24 17.87
C ALA A 367 5.34 1.49 17.55
N ILE A 368 5.97 0.61 16.75
CA ILE A 368 7.41 0.63 16.48
C ILE A 368 7.62 0.44 14.98
N ASP A 369 8.44 1.31 14.38
CA ASP A 369 8.93 1.18 13.02
C ASP A 369 10.20 0.32 13.00
N PHE A 370 10.02 -0.99 13.03
CA PHE A 370 11.11 -1.98 13.04
C PHE A 370 11.88 -2.00 11.70
N HIS A 371 13.08 -2.61 11.67
CA HIS A 371 13.84 -2.84 10.44
C HIS A 371 12.98 -3.52 9.37
N GLY A 372 12.94 -2.92 8.18
CA GLY A 372 11.97 -3.19 7.12
C GLY A 372 11.02 -2.02 6.87
N SER A 373 10.81 -1.15 7.87
CA SER A 373 9.92 0.01 7.71
C SER A 373 10.43 1.02 6.69
N THR A 374 9.48 1.70 6.01
CA THR A 374 9.76 2.75 5.02
C THR A 374 10.08 4.10 5.68
N GLY A 375 10.72 5.00 4.94
CA GLY A 375 11.01 6.35 5.40
C GLY A 375 12.34 6.52 6.16
N TYR A 376 13.13 5.45 6.33
CA TYR A 376 14.42 5.45 7.03
C TYR A 376 15.62 5.20 6.12
N GLY A 377 15.39 5.18 4.80
CA GLY A 377 16.36 4.87 3.75
C GLY A 377 16.25 3.43 3.29
N GLN A 378 16.71 3.18 2.04
CA GLN A 378 16.53 1.88 1.39
C GLN A 378 17.23 0.74 2.14
N ALA A 379 18.42 0.98 2.69
CA ALA A 379 19.13 -0.04 3.47
C ALA A 379 18.36 -0.50 4.72
N PHE A 380 17.60 0.39 5.38
CA PHE A 380 16.74 0.04 6.51
C PHE A 380 15.54 -0.80 6.05
N THR A 381 14.93 -0.43 4.93
CA THR A 381 13.82 -1.16 4.31
C THR A 381 14.24 -2.56 3.86
N ASP A 382 15.36 -2.68 3.14
CA ASP A 382 15.86 -3.97 2.62
C ASP A 382 16.36 -4.93 3.71
N SER A 383 16.65 -4.40 4.90
CA SER A 383 17.25 -5.20 5.98
C SER A 383 16.37 -6.36 6.44
N ILE A 384 15.08 -6.35 6.14
CA ILE A 384 14.13 -7.41 6.53
C ILE A 384 14.12 -8.60 5.58
N SER A 385 14.51 -8.42 4.31
CA SER A 385 14.46 -9.50 3.31
C SER A 385 15.30 -10.69 3.76
N GLY A 386 14.69 -11.88 3.82
CA GLY A 386 15.27 -13.10 4.39
C GLY A 386 15.37 -13.11 5.93
N HIS A 387 14.80 -12.11 6.62
CA HIS A 387 14.95 -11.88 8.07
C HIS A 387 13.64 -11.55 8.78
N TRP A 388 12.54 -12.06 8.32
CA TRP A 388 11.20 -11.73 8.82
C TRP A 388 11.04 -11.95 10.33
N GLY A 389 11.66 -13.01 10.91
CA GLY A 389 11.45 -13.43 12.30
C GLY A 389 12.57 -13.05 13.28
N ASP A 390 13.70 -12.47 12.85
CA ASP A 390 14.81 -12.15 13.76
C ASP A 390 15.01 -10.64 13.95
N ARG A 391 15.39 -9.88 12.91
CA ARG A 391 15.71 -8.44 13.01
C ARG A 391 14.54 -7.59 13.50
N PRO A 392 13.33 -7.69 12.91
CA PRO A 392 12.16 -6.99 13.41
C PRO A 392 11.77 -7.41 14.82
N LEU A 393 11.89 -8.71 15.16
CA LEU A 393 11.58 -9.19 16.50
C LEU A 393 12.53 -8.56 17.54
N GLU A 394 13.82 -8.45 17.23
CA GLU A 394 14.79 -7.77 18.11
C GLU A 394 14.41 -6.31 18.34
N ASP A 395 14.00 -5.59 17.29
CA ASP A 395 13.53 -4.21 17.41
C ASP A 395 12.26 -4.10 18.26
N LEU A 396 11.30 -4.97 18.05
CA LEU A 396 10.06 -5.00 18.84
C LEU A 396 10.35 -5.29 20.32
N GLN A 397 11.26 -6.21 20.63
CA GLN A 397 11.68 -6.52 21.99
C GLN A 397 12.41 -5.37 22.66
N LYS A 398 13.37 -4.76 21.97
CA LYS A 398 14.13 -3.61 22.47
C LYS A 398 13.26 -2.38 22.61
N GLY A 399 12.36 -2.15 21.64
CA GLY A 399 11.42 -1.04 21.66
C GLY A 399 10.40 -1.17 22.78
N TRP A 400 9.88 -2.38 23.03
CA TRP A 400 9.02 -2.67 24.18
C TRP A 400 9.72 -2.35 25.50
N ALA A 401 10.98 -2.76 25.67
CA ALA A 401 11.76 -2.46 26.87
C ALA A 401 12.04 -0.95 27.04
N ALA A 402 12.34 -0.26 25.93
CA ALA A 402 12.55 1.18 25.92
C ALA A 402 11.26 1.95 26.27
N ALA A 403 10.11 1.56 25.70
CA ALA A 403 8.82 2.15 26.00
C ALA A 403 8.45 2.00 27.48
N GLN A 404 8.62 0.83 28.08
CA GLN A 404 8.37 0.61 29.51
C GLN A 404 9.25 1.51 30.41
N THR A 405 10.49 1.76 30.00
CA THR A 405 11.41 2.60 30.76
C THR A 405 11.04 4.08 30.65
N GLN A 406 10.65 4.55 29.47
CA GLN A 406 10.35 5.95 29.20
C GLN A 406 8.93 6.34 29.62
N PHE A 407 7.99 5.38 29.59
CA PHE A 407 6.57 5.60 29.84
C PHE A 407 6.07 4.71 31.01
N PRO A 408 6.31 5.11 32.25
CA PRO A 408 6.01 4.30 33.44
C PRO A 408 4.50 4.02 33.65
N PHE A 409 3.63 4.69 32.92
CA PHE A 409 2.19 4.42 32.93
C PHE A 409 1.77 3.17 32.14
N LEU A 410 2.67 2.55 31.38
CA LEU A 410 2.41 1.29 30.69
C LEU A 410 2.32 0.13 31.71
N ALA A 411 1.19 -0.57 31.75
CA ALA A 411 1.03 -1.78 32.55
C ALA A 411 1.55 -2.98 31.76
N ALA A 412 2.86 -3.26 31.89
CA ALA A 412 3.53 -4.33 31.15
C ALA A 412 2.94 -5.74 31.39
N ASP A 413 2.29 -5.92 32.53
CA ASP A 413 1.60 -7.14 32.91
C ASP A 413 0.16 -7.24 32.39
N ARG A 414 -0.32 -6.22 31.66
CA ARG A 414 -1.64 -6.14 31.02
C ARG A 414 -1.51 -5.68 29.57
N ALA A 415 -0.69 -6.35 28.79
CA ALA A 415 -0.41 -6.00 27.40
C ALA A 415 -0.84 -7.11 26.44
N CYS A 416 -1.44 -6.73 25.32
CA CYS A 416 -1.72 -7.60 24.17
C CYS A 416 -0.99 -7.07 22.93
N ALA A 417 -0.52 -7.96 22.05
CA ALA A 417 0.05 -7.59 20.77
C ALA A 417 -0.93 -7.88 19.64
N LEU A 418 -0.99 -6.96 18.68
CA LEU A 418 -1.95 -6.96 17.59
C LEU A 418 -1.23 -6.65 16.28
N GLY A 419 -1.62 -7.32 15.19
CA GLY A 419 -1.08 -7.00 13.88
C GLY A 419 -1.87 -7.63 12.75
N ALA A 420 -1.67 -7.11 11.54
CA ALA A 420 -2.28 -7.62 10.32
C ALA A 420 -1.22 -7.94 9.26
N SER A 421 -1.52 -8.89 8.36
CA SER A 421 -0.62 -9.26 7.27
C SER A 421 0.74 -9.72 7.82
N TYR A 422 1.85 -9.07 7.46
CA TYR A 422 3.11 -9.31 8.13
C TYR A 422 3.03 -9.08 9.65
N GLY A 423 2.28 -8.07 10.12
CA GLY A 423 2.05 -7.88 11.57
C GLY A 423 1.32 -9.05 12.22
N GLY A 424 0.38 -9.69 11.51
CA GLY A 424 -0.26 -10.93 11.90
C GLY A 424 0.70 -12.11 11.90
N TYR A 425 1.55 -12.24 10.86
CA TYR A 425 2.66 -13.19 10.86
C TYR A 425 3.52 -13.04 12.11
N MET A 426 3.92 -11.81 12.44
CA MET A 426 4.75 -11.54 13.63
C MET A 426 4.02 -11.91 14.93
N VAL A 427 2.70 -11.72 15.00
CA VAL A 427 1.88 -12.18 16.14
C VAL A 427 1.93 -13.70 16.27
N TYR A 428 1.77 -14.47 15.19
CA TYR A 428 1.92 -15.93 15.21
C TYR A 428 3.33 -16.37 15.57
N TRP A 429 4.35 -15.68 15.05
CA TRP A 429 5.74 -15.93 15.37
C TRP A 429 6.02 -15.70 16.85
N MET A 430 5.61 -14.54 17.39
CA MET A 430 5.74 -14.19 18.80
C MET A 430 5.03 -15.19 19.74
N ALA A 431 3.90 -15.73 19.35
CA ALA A 431 3.19 -16.75 20.11
C ALA A 431 4.06 -17.98 20.39
N GLY A 432 4.98 -18.30 19.47
CA GLY A 432 5.92 -19.40 19.62
C GLY A 432 7.25 -19.05 20.27
N VAL A 433 7.78 -17.83 20.06
CA VAL A 433 9.15 -17.48 20.44
C VAL A 433 9.26 -16.36 21.47
N TRP A 434 8.20 -15.55 21.64
CA TRP A 434 8.15 -14.43 22.59
C TRP A 434 6.76 -14.29 23.23
N SER A 435 6.30 -15.33 23.90
CA SER A 435 4.96 -15.38 24.51
C SER A 435 4.80 -14.49 25.76
N LYS A 436 5.88 -14.08 26.40
CA LYS A 436 5.84 -13.19 27.58
C LYS A 436 6.31 -11.78 27.19
N PRO A 437 5.62 -10.73 27.66
CA PRO A 437 4.63 -10.65 28.76
C PRO A 437 3.16 -10.70 28.31
N TRP A 438 2.87 -11.09 27.11
CA TRP A 438 1.57 -10.92 26.45
C TRP A 438 0.44 -11.68 27.17
N LYS A 439 -0.69 -10.99 27.36
CA LYS A 439 -1.93 -11.56 27.90
C LYS A 439 -2.84 -12.10 26.82
N CYS A 440 -2.80 -11.50 25.65
CA CYS A 440 -3.49 -11.98 24.46
C CYS A 440 -2.81 -11.51 23.18
N PHE A 441 -3.18 -12.16 22.11
CA PHE A 441 -2.84 -11.80 20.74
C PHE A 441 -4.09 -11.54 19.92
N VAL A 442 -3.98 -10.62 18.94
CA VAL A 442 -4.95 -10.43 17.87
C VAL A 442 -4.20 -10.52 16.56
N ASP A 443 -4.51 -11.52 15.81
CA ASP A 443 -4.06 -11.70 14.43
C ASP A 443 -5.15 -11.28 13.46
N HIS A 444 -4.77 -10.60 12.39
CA HIS A 444 -5.64 -10.31 11.26
C HIS A 444 -4.87 -10.63 9.99
N ASP A 445 -5.39 -11.60 9.21
CA ASP A 445 -4.84 -12.01 7.91
C ASP A 445 -3.33 -12.34 7.94
N GLY A 446 -2.84 -12.94 9.03
CA GLY A 446 -1.43 -13.22 9.21
C GLY A 446 -0.95 -14.46 8.45
N VAL A 447 0.30 -14.44 7.97
CA VAL A 447 0.95 -15.62 7.38
C VAL A 447 1.30 -16.61 8.47
N PHE A 448 0.63 -17.76 8.48
CA PHE A 448 0.83 -18.83 9.46
C PHE A 448 1.82 -19.91 8.99
N ASP A 449 1.70 -20.32 7.71
CA ASP A 449 2.62 -21.26 7.06
C ASP A 449 3.23 -20.62 5.82
N THR A 450 4.49 -20.21 5.91
CA THR A 450 5.26 -19.58 4.83
C THR A 450 5.43 -20.49 3.62
N ARG A 451 5.47 -21.83 3.78
CA ARG A 451 5.55 -22.78 2.67
C ARG A 451 4.29 -22.78 1.83
N PHE A 452 3.12 -22.76 2.51
CA PHE A 452 1.83 -22.75 1.83
C PHE A 452 1.57 -21.40 1.19
N MET A 453 2.02 -20.31 1.82
CA MET A 453 1.94 -18.95 1.27
C MET A 453 2.55 -18.88 -0.13
N ALA A 454 3.72 -19.49 -0.35
CA ALA A 454 4.44 -19.54 -1.63
C ALA A 454 3.61 -20.11 -2.80
N TYR A 455 2.57 -20.90 -2.53
CA TYR A 455 1.72 -21.53 -3.55
C TYR A 455 0.28 -21.03 -3.54
N ALA A 456 -0.09 -20.22 -2.56
CA ALA A 456 -1.47 -19.80 -2.34
C ALA A 456 -1.70 -18.30 -2.54
N THR A 457 -0.68 -17.47 -2.33
CA THR A 457 -0.76 -16.03 -2.64
C THR A 457 -0.87 -15.78 -4.15
N GLU A 458 -1.43 -14.65 -4.54
CA GLU A 458 -1.63 -14.33 -5.96
C GLU A 458 -0.41 -13.64 -6.60
N GLU A 459 0.34 -12.81 -5.87
CA GLU A 459 1.56 -12.15 -6.36
C GLU A 459 2.79 -12.87 -5.81
N LEU A 460 3.50 -13.58 -6.67
CA LEU A 460 4.62 -14.45 -6.27
C LEU A 460 5.94 -13.68 -6.11
N TRP A 461 6.08 -12.51 -6.75
CA TRP A 461 7.35 -11.75 -6.75
C TRP A 461 7.81 -11.37 -5.34
N PHE A 462 6.91 -10.99 -4.42
CA PHE A 462 7.33 -10.61 -3.07
C PHE A 462 7.78 -11.82 -2.27
N GLU A 463 7.08 -12.95 -2.33
CA GLU A 463 7.47 -14.19 -1.66
C GLU A 463 8.82 -14.71 -2.17
N GLU A 464 9.02 -14.72 -3.49
CA GLU A 464 10.26 -15.19 -4.09
C GLU A 464 11.43 -14.25 -3.77
N THR A 465 11.23 -12.93 -3.73
CA THR A 465 12.26 -11.96 -3.35
C THR A 465 12.60 -12.08 -1.86
N GLU A 466 11.61 -12.14 -0.99
CA GLU A 466 11.81 -12.25 0.46
C GLU A 466 12.49 -13.56 0.87
N ASN A 467 12.34 -14.63 0.10
CA ASN A 467 12.92 -15.94 0.36
C ASN A 467 14.09 -16.32 -0.59
N ALA A 468 14.57 -15.36 -1.40
CA ALA A 468 15.67 -15.52 -2.36
C ALA A 468 15.42 -16.60 -3.44
N GLY A 469 14.18 -16.81 -3.84
CA GLY A 469 13.75 -17.73 -4.88
C GLY A 469 12.55 -18.58 -4.48
N THR A 470 12.17 -19.50 -5.34
CA THR A 470 11.00 -20.36 -5.12
C THR A 470 11.17 -21.33 -3.95
N GLN A 471 10.06 -21.76 -3.37
CA GLN A 471 10.06 -22.68 -2.23
C GLN A 471 10.74 -24.02 -2.54
N TYR A 472 10.58 -24.56 -3.73
CA TYR A 472 11.21 -25.84 -4.12
C TYR A 472 12.71 -25.71 -4.43
N GLU A 473 13.22 -24.52 -4.72
CA GLU A 473 14.65 -24.24 -4.90
C GLU A 473 15.34 -23.90 -3.58
N HIS A 474 14.65 -23.19 -2.68
CA HIS A 474 15.17 -22.69 -1.41
C HIS A 474 14.27 -23.07 -0.21
N PRO A 475 13.95 -24.36 0.03
CA PRO A 475 12.97 -24.76 1.05
C PRO A 475 13.37 -24.30 2.46
N ASP A 476 14.65 -24.27 2.79
CA ASP A 476 15.15 -23.88 4.11
C ASP A 476 14.84 -22.40 4.44
N ASN A 477 14.77 -21.53 3.45
CA ASN A 477 14.43 -20.12 3.65
C ASN A 477 12.98 -19.96 4.11
N TYR A 478 12.07 -20.78 3.59
CA TYR A 478 10.66 -20.82 3.97
C TYR A 478 10.41 -21.51 5.33
N GLU A 479 11.35 -22.34 5.79
CA GLU A 479 11.24 -23.01 7.09
C GLU A 479 11.79 -22.18 8.25
N ARG A 480 12.79 -21.33 7.98
CA ARG A 480 13.59 -20.66 8.98
C ARG A 480 12.78 -19.83 9.97
N PHE A 481 11.79 -19.11 9.50
CA PHE A 481 10.93 -18.23 10.28
C PHE A 481 9.45 -18.59 10.13
N ASN A 482 9.14 -19.89 9.96
CA ASN A 482 7.78 -20.37 9.78
C ASN A 482 7.05 -20.53 11.13
N PRO A 483 5.99 -19.74 11.43
CA PRO A 483 5.24 -19.81 12.67
C PRO A 483 4.66 -21.21 12.97
N LEU A 484 4.24 -21.94 11.92
CA LEU A 484 3.71 -23.30 12.06
C LEU A 484 4.65 -24.22 12.84
N ASN A 485 5.96 -24.08 12.67
CA ASN A 485 6.96 -24.91 13.32
C ASN A 485 7.01 -24.69 14.86
N HIS A 486 6.39 -23.62 15.36
CA HIS A 486 6.40 -23.23 16.77
C HIS A 486 5.05 -23.36 17.48
N VAL A 487 4.04 -23.96 16.84
CA VAL A 487 2.70 -24.16 17.41
C VAL A 487 2.74 -24.92 18.76
N ALA A 488 3.70 -25.83 18.94
CA ALA A 488 3.86 -26.58 20.19
C ALA A 488 4.10 -25.67 21.42
N GLN A 489 4.62 -24.46 21.24
CA GLN A 489 4.90 -23.47 22.28
C GLN A 489 3.73 -22.52 22.54
N TRP A 490 2.69 -22.51 21.72
CA TRP A 490 1.55 -21.59 21.84
C TRP A 490 0.77 -21.82 23.14
N THR A 491 0.62 -20.78 23.93
CA THR A 491 -0.08 -20.79 25.22
C THR A 491 -0.92 -19.55 25.49
N VAL A 492 -0.67 -18.46 24.74
CA VAL A 492 -1.32 -17.16 24.92
C VAL A 492 -2.65 -17.14 24.14
N PRO A 493 -3.76 -16.70 24.76
CA PRO A 493 -5.04 -16.55 24.09
C PRO A 493 -4.95 -15.73 22.78
N MET A 494 -5.68 -16.13 21.74
CA MET A 494 -5.57 -15.55 20.40
C MET A 494 -6.94 -15.34 19.74
N LEU A 495 -7.20 -14.13 19.29
CA LEU A 495 -8.27 -13.81 18.33
C LEU A 495 -7.67 -13.83 16.92
N VAL A 496 -8.25 -14.61 16.03
CA VAL A 496 -7.89 -14.67 14.62
C VAL A 496 -9.00 -14.03 13.79
N VAL A 497 -8.66 -13.07 12.94
CA VAL A 497 -9.59 -12.39 12.03
C VAL A 497 -9.19 -12.71 10.59
N GLN A 498 -10.16 -13.00 9.71
CA GLN A 498 -9.87 -13.40 8.33
C GLN A 498 -10.96 -12.97 7.35
N GLY A 499 -10.56 -12.35 6.26
CA GLY A 499 -11.41 -12.08 5.10
C GLY A 499 -11.59 -13.32 4.22
N GLY A 500 -12.82 -13.59 3.79
CA GLY A 500 -13.14 -14.76 2.95
C GLY A 500 -12.69 -14.62 1.49
N ARG A 501 -12.43 -13.39 1.04
CA ARG A 501 -11.93 -13.06 -0.30
C ARG A 501 -10.49 -12.56 -0.28
N ASP A 502 -9.76 -12.85 0.77
CA ASP A 502 -8.34 -12.55 0.85
C ASP A 502 -7.55 -13.55 -0.01
N TYR A 503 -7.00 -13.07 -1.11
CA TYR A 503 -6.15 -13.90 -1.98
C TYR A 503 -4.67 -13.51 -1.86
N ARG A 504 -4.36 -12.46 -1.08
CA ARG A 504 -3.01 -12.10 -0.66
C ARG A 504 -2.51 -13.05 0.43
N VAL A 505 -3.18 -13.08 1.58
CA VAL A 505 -2.97 -14.04 2.66
C VAL A 505 -4.23 -14.89 2.79
N THR A 506 -4.21 -16.06 2.18
CA THR A 506 -5.44 -16.81 1.91
C THR A 506 -6.17 -17.27 3.17
N PRO A 507 -7.51 -17.42 3.12
CA PRO A 507 -8.32 -17.80 4.28
C PRO A 507 -7.87 -19.08 4.98
N ASP A 508 -7.18 -19.97 4.28
CA ASP A 508 -6.63 -21.20 4.83
C ASP A 508 -5.56 -20.94 5.91
N GLN A 509 -4.84 -19.82 5.83
CA GLN A 509 -3.85 -19.42 6.84
C GLN A 509 -4.51 -19.18 8.20
N GLY A 510 -5.57 -18.36 8.24
CA GLY A 510 -6.32 -18.07 9.47
C GLY A 510 -7.05 -19.31 10.01
N VAL A 511 -7.68 -20.10 9.14
CA VAL A 511 -8.34 -21.35 9.54
C VAL A 511 -7.34 -22.36 10.13
N ALA A 512 -6.16 -22.48 9.52
CA ALA A 512 -5.12 -23.38 10.02
C ALA A 512 -4.57 -22.93 11.38
N ALA A 513 -4.30 -21.64 11.56
CA ALA A 513 -3.84 -21.07 12.83
C ALA A 513 -4.88 -21.27 13.94
N PHE A 514 -6.15 -20.95 13.66
CA PHE A 514 -7.24 -21.18 14.61
C PHE A 514 -7.39 -22.67 14.98
N THR A 515 -7.32 -23.57 13.98
CA THR A 515 -7.34 -25.02 14.21
C THR A 515 -6.20 -25.46 15.13
N ALA A 516 -4.98 -24.95 14.88
CA ALA A 516 -3.82 -25.25 15.71
C ALA A 516 -4.01 -24.78 17.16
N ALA A 517 -4.49 -23.56 17.36
CA ALA A 517 -4.79 -23.02 18.70
C ALA A 517 -5.83 -23.87 19.44
N GLN A 518 -6.95 -24.21 18.79
CA GLN A 518 -8.00 -25.06 19.37
C GLN A 518 -7.49 -26.46 19.71
N ARG A 519 -6.71 -27.10 18.84
CA ARG A 519 -6.11 -28.42 19.09
C ARG A 519 -5.09 -28.41 20.23
N ARG A 520 -4.44 -27.29 20.47
CA ARG A 520 -3.52 -27.06 21.60
C ARG A 520 -4.26 -26.76 22.92
N GLY A 521 -5.58 -26.49 22.86
CA GLY A 521 -6.35 -26.02 24.02
C GLY A 521 -6.05 -24.56 24.39
N VAL A 522 -5.48 -23.79 23.48
CA VAL A 522 -5.29 -22.34 23.64
C VAL A 522 -6.64 -21.65 23.50
N PRO A 523 -7.06 -20.81 24.45
CA PRO A 523 -8.28 -20.04 24.31
C PRO A 523 -8.22 -19.19 23.03
N SER A 524 -9.15 -19.41 22.12
CA SER A 524 -9.12 -18.71 20.83
C SER A 524 -10.52 -18.52 20.25
N GLU A 525 -10.69 -17.43 19.49
CA GLU A 525 -11.88 -17.08 18.73
C GLU A 525 -11.47 -16.84 17.28
N PHE A 526 -12.41 -17.05 16.35
CA PHE A 526 -12.23 -16.84 14.90
C PHE A 526 -13.33 -15.93 14.39
N LEU A 527 -12.97 -14.71 13.94
CA LEU A 527 -13.87 -13.75 13.34
C LEU A 527 -13.69 -13.80 11.83
N HIS A 528 -14.67 -14.31 11.11
CA HIS A 528 -14.63 -14.49 9.68
C HIS A 528 -15.60 -13.57 8.97
N PHE A 529 -15.09 -12.75 8.03
CA PHE A 529 -15.89 -11.91 7.15
C PHE A 529 -15.92 -12.50 5.73
N PRO A 530 -16.97 -13.24 5.35
CA PRO A 530 -16.98 -14.02 4.10
C PRO A 530 -16.90 -13.19 2.82
N ASP A 531 -17.18 -11.91 2.91
CA ASP A 531 -17.26 -10.96 1.79
C ASP A 531 -16.30 -9.76 1.89
N GLU A 532 -15.33 -9.82 2.80
CA GLU A 532 -14.17 -8.92 2.87
C GLU A 532 -12.92 -9.57 2.26
N ASN A 533 -12.01 -8.72 1.79
CA ASN A 533 -10.70 -9.11 1.28
C ASN A 533 -9.62 -9.07 2.38
N HIS A 534 -8.37 -8.75 2.01
CA HIS A 534 -7.26 -8.55 2.94
C HIS A 534 -7.48 -7.36 3.89
N TRP A 535 -8.47 -6.53 3.59
CA TRP A 535 -8.88 -5.38 4.41
C TRP A 535 -10.35 -5.49 4.77
N VAL A 536 -10.71 -5.12 6.01
CA VAL A 536 -12.12 -4.97 6.42
C VAL A 536 -12.54 -3.55 6.09
N LEU A 537 -13.27 -3.38 4.97
CA LEU A 537 -13.57 -2.07 4.38
C LEU A 537 -15.03 -1.65 4.52
N LYS A 538 -15.96 -2.61 4.58
CA LYS A 538 -17.38 -2.26 4.73
C LYS A 538 -17.63 -1.64 6.10
N PRO A 539 -18.28 -0.48 6.19
CA PRO A 539 -18.42 0.26 7.45
C PRO A 539 -19.01 -0.57 8.60
N GLN A 540 -20.02 -1.40 8.33
CA GLN A 540 -20.63 -2.25 9.34
C GLN A 540 -19.67 -3.35 9.84
N ASN A 541 -18.87 -3.93 8.93
CA ASN A 541 -17.89 -4.94 9.28
C ASN A 541 -16.71 -4.34 10.04
N SER A 542 -16.33 -3.11 9.70
CA SER A 542 -15.30 -2.37 10.42
C SER A 542 -15.72 -2.10 11.88
N VAL A 543 -16.97 -1.73 12.13
CA VAL A 543 -17.50 -1.55 13.49
C VAL A 543 -17.46 -2.88 14.25
N GLU A 544 -17.98 -3.97 13.66
CA GLU A 544 -17.98 -5.31 14.27
C GLU A 544 -16.55 -5.80 14.57
N TRP A 545 -15.60 -5.54 13.66
CA TRP A 545 -14.21 -5.88 13.87
C TRP A 545 -13.62 -5.16 15.10
N HIS A 546 -13.82 -3.83 15.21
CA HIS A 546 -13.33 -3.08 16.36
C HIS A 546 -13.99 -3.53 17.66
N ASP A 547 -15.31 -3.72 17.67
CA ASP A 547 -16.04 -4.20 18.85
C ASP A 547 -15.52 -5.57 19.33
N ALA A 548 -15.29 -6.50 18.40
CA ALA A 548 -14.76 -7.83 18.72
C ALA A 548 -13.33 -7.75 19.28
N VAL A 549 -12.47 -6.93 18.67
CA VAL A 549 -11.08 -6.75 19.12
C VAL A 549 -11.05 -6.10 20.51
N GLU A 550 -11.83 -5.03 20.74
CA GLU A 550 -11.88 -4.36 22.03
C GLU A 550 -12.44 -5.28 23.14
N ALA A 551 -13.49 -6.05 22.82
CA ALA A 551 -14.03 -7.04 23.75
C ALA A 551 -13.00 -8.12 24.11
N TRP A 552 -12.21 -8.59 23.12
CA TRP A 552 -11.11 -9.53 23.33
C TRP A 552 -10.03 -8.94 24.21
N LEU A 553 -9.54 -7.76 23.92
CA LEU A 553 -8.54 -7.06 24.74
C LEU A 553 -9.02 -6.89 26.17
N LYS A 554 -10.24 -6.41 26.37
CA LYS A 554 -10.84 -6.20 27.68
C LYS A 554 -10.91 -7.49 28.51
N ARG A 555 -11.28 -8.61 27.89
CA ARG A 555 -11.34 -9.93 28.55
C ARG A 555 -10.01 -10.33 29.19
N TRP A 556 -8.90 -10.09 28.50
CA TRP A 556 -7.58 -10.59 28.89
C TRP A 556 -6.72 -9.58 29.63
N THR A 557 -7.05 -8.29 29.58
CA THR A 557 -6.28 -7.22 30.24
C THR A 557 -7.00 -6.64 31.48
N SER A 558 -8.25 -7.04 31.75
CA SER A 558 -8.94 -6.66 32.99
C SER A 558 -8.19 -7.20 34.22
N PRO A 559 -8.17 -6.41 35.33
CA PRO A 559 -7.49 -6.82 36.57
C PRO A 559 -7.97 -8.14 37.16
#